data_18b99fc6044dab34e99d4c11b97a5644
#
_entry.id   18b99fc6044dab34e99d4c11b97a5644
#
_cell.length_a   1.000
_cell.length_b   1.000
_cell.length_c   1.000
_cell.angle_alpha   90.00
_cell.angle_beta   90.00
_cell.angle_gamma   90.00
#
_symmetry.space_group_name_H-M   'P 1'
#
loop_
_entity.id
_entity.type
_entity.pdbx_description
1 polymer ?
#
loop_
_entity_poly.entity_id
_entity_poly.type
_entity_poly.pdbx_seq_one_letter_code
_entity_poly.pdbx_strand_id
1 'polypeptide(L)'
;MLAIDHVAFGGSDLDDLRAVAETVGLPTEYGGPHGTGTTHMAVVGLPDGAYLELVAPTEDTDPADAGFWPAHLAADAGPAGWCLDVPDVAAAAKSAIDRGVRVDGPHEASRVRPDGTRVEWDMCFEGPDGDERLPFLIADRTPRSYRTTPDSGLVDSPLVGLAAVVLAVDDIGTSADLLTRRHRLPTPVDAAGPFDRLRVCPGSPVALAEAGDGGPLRERIEAVGEGPCAYLLGVDDFAAARERFSLGDPFAFGRDGDRRAAWFDHERFGGRLGVAERGD
;
A
#
# COMPACT_ATOMS: atom_id res chain seq x y z
N MET A 1 -14.22 -10.47 -1.86
CA MET A 1 -13.54 -9.28 -1.31
C MET A 1 -12.08 -9.42 -1.69
N LEU A 2 -11.39 -8.33 -2.07
CA LEU A 2 -9.95 -8.38 -2.30
C LEU A 2 -9.24 -8.62 -0.96
N ALA A 3 -8.30 -9.55 -0.94
CA ALA A 3 -7.45 -9.79 0.22
C ALA A 3 -6.13 -9.02 0.01
N ILE A 4 -6.03 -7.82 0.60
CA ILE A 4 -4.77 -7.07 0.56
C ILE A 4 -3.75 -7.81 1.43
N ASP A 5 -2.62 -8.14 0.84
CA ASP A 5 -1.48 -8.71 1.52
C ASP A 5 -0.69 -7.62 2.25
N HIS A 6 -0.29 -6.60 1.51
CA HIS A 6 0.45 -5.46 2.05
C HIS A 6 0.38 -4.25 1.13
N VAL A 7 0.86 -3.14 1.64
CA VAL A 7 1.11 -1.90 0.90
C VAL A 7 2.54 -1.46 1.11
N ALA A 8 3.18 -0.93 0.06
CA ALA A 8 4.56 -0.47 0.10
C ALA A 8 4.62 1.06 0.18
N PHE A 9 5.38 1.56 1.14
CA PHE A 9 5.66 2.98 1.33
C PHE A 9 7.16 3.23 1.13
N GLY A 10 7.49 3.88 0.03
CA GLY A 10 8.86 4.13 -0.39
C GLY A 10 9.43 5.43 0.16
N GLY A 11 10.72 5.43 0.40
CA GLY A 11 11.49 6.62 0.74
C GLY A 11 12.96 6.46 0.41
N SER A 12 13.72 7.54 0.56
CA SER A 12 15.15 7.58 0.24
C SER A 12 16.04 6.95 1.31
N ASP A 13 15.53 6.82 2.55
CA ASP A 13 16.28 6.30 3.72
C ASP A 13 15.34 5.46 4.60
N LEU A 14 15.72 4.21 4.87
CA LEU A 14 14.89 3.28 5.64
C LEU A 14 14.92 3.58 7.14
N ASP A 15 16.05 3.98 7.68
CA ASP A 15 16.17 4.28 9.11
C ASP A 15 15.36 5.53 9.47
N ASP A 16 15.33 6.53 8.57
CA ASP A 16 14.47 7.70 8.71
C ASP A 16 12.98 7.30 8.65
N LEU A 17 12.56 6.49 7.67
CA LEU A 17 11.18 5.99 7.59
C LEU A 17 10.76 5.23 8.85
N ARG A 18 11.63 4.38 9.39
CA ARG A 18 11.39 3.64 10.64
C ARG A 18 11.26 4.55 11.84
N ALA A 19 12.19 5.52 11.99
CA ALA A 19 12.15 6.50 13.07
C ALA A 19 10.85 7.31 13.05
N VAL A 20 10.40 7.73 11.85
CA VAL A 20 9.12 8.42 11.68
C VAL A 20 7.94 7.52 12.05
N ALA A 21 7.91 6.26 11.61
CA ALA A 21 6.86 5.31 11.96
C ALA A 21 6.77 5.11 13.48
N GLU A 22 7.90 4.93 14.17
CA GLU A 22 7.95 4.80 15.62
C GLU A 22 7.47 6.07 16.35
N THR A 23 7.81 7.26 15.82
CA THR A 23 7.37 8.54 16.39
C THR A 23 5.84 8.68 16.37
N VAL A 24 5.17 8.18 15.35
CA VAL A 24 3.70 8.20 15.27
C VAL A 24 3.02 7.01 15.96
N GLY A 25 3.80 6.11 16.56
CA GLY A 25 3.31 4.96 17.33
C GLY A 25 3.20 3.65 16.57
N LEU A 26 3.78 3.56 15.36
CA LEU A 26 3.85 2.34 14.56
C LEU A 26 5.20 1.64 14.78
N PRO A 27 5.25 0.52 15.51
CA PRO A 27 6.49 -0.25 15.69
C PRO A 27 6.92 -0.89 14.38
N THR A 28 8.23 -0.98 14.16
CA THR A 28 8.81 -1.53 12.94
C THR A 28 9.74 -2.71 13.22
N GLU A 29 9.68 -3.74 12.38
CA GLU A 29 10.64 -4.84 12.37
C GLU A 29 11.49 -4.77 11.10
N TYR A 30 12.82 -4.75 11.22
CA TYR A 30 13.68 -4.82 10.03
C TYR A 30 13.58 -6.18 9.36
N GLY A 31 13.16 -6.19 8.10
CA GLY A 31 12.92 -7.41 7.33
C GLY A 31 14.10 -7.92 6.53
N GLY A 32 15.13 -7.10 6.35
CA GLY A 32 16.32 -7.43 5.55
C GLY A 32 16.28 -6.88 4.12
N PRO A 33 17.33 -7.16 3.33
CA PRO A 33 17.38 -6.79 1.93
C PRO A 33 16.45 -7.68 1.09
N HIS A 34 15.91 -7.11 0.00
CA HIS A 34 15.26 -7.87 -1.06
C HIS A 34 16.28 -8.73 -1.82
N GLY A 35 15.78 -9.76 -2.53
CA GLY A 35 16.64 -10.68 -3.29
C GLY A 35 17.46 -10.01 -4.40
N THR A 36 17.07 -8.83 -4.87
CA THR A 36 17.83 -8.01 -5.82
C THR A 36 19.07 -7.37 -5.19
N GLY A 37 19.10 -7.20 -3.87
CA GLY A 37 20.17 -6.53 -3.13
C GLY A 37 20.18 -5.00 -3.25
N THR A 38 19.31 -4.41 -4.06
CA THR A 38 19.27 -2.97 -4.33
C THR A 38 18.32 -2.20 -3.41
N THR A 39 17.41 -2.91 -2.74
CA THR A 39 16.47 -2.33 -1.77
C THR A 39 16.43 -3.18 -0.51
N HIS A 40 16.10 -2.55 0.60
CA HIS A 40 15.83 -3.19 1.88
C HIS A 40 14.52 -2.67 2.49
N MET A 41 14.01 -3.38 3.49
CA MET A 41 12.68 -3.09 3.99
C MET A 41 12.55 -3.30 5.49
N ALA A 42 11.55 -2.64 6.06
CA ALA A 42 11.01 -2.91 7.38
C ALA A 42 9.49 -3.08 7.30
N VAL A 43 8.93 -3.81 8.24
CA VAL A 43 7.49 -4.10 8.26
C VAL A 43 6.82 -3.57 9.51
N VAL A 44 5.58 -3.09 9.36
CA VAL A 44 4.62 -2.88 10.44
C VAL A 44 3.55 -3.95 10.27
N GLY A 45 3.64 -5.04 11.05
CA GLY A 45 2.69 -6.16 10.97
C GLY A 45 1.34 -5.79 11.60
N LEU A 46 0.26 -5.85 10.83
CA LEU A 46 -1.10 -5.50 11.29
C LEU A 46 -1.82 -6.71 11.90
N PRO A 47 -2.84 -6.48 12.77
CA PRO A 47 -3.54 -7.57 13.47
C PRO A 47 -4.24 -8.59 12.57
N ASP A 48 -4.69 -8.21 11.36
CA ASP A 48 -5.30 -9.12 10.39
C ASP A 48 -4.30 -9.95 9.57
N GLY A 49 -3.00 -9.72 9.79
CA GLY A 49 -1.91 -10.39 9.08
C GLY A 49 -1.49 -9.67 7.79
N ALA A 50 -2.14 -8.59 7.39
CA ALA A 50 -1.61 -7.66 6.41
C ALA A 50 -0.44 -6.86 7.00
N TYR A 51 0.31 -6.10 6.20
CA TYR A 51 1.37 -5.25 6.72
C TYR A 51 1.60 -4.00 5.87
N LEU A 52 2.17 -2.99 6.49
CA LEU A 52 2.80 -1.88 5.80
C LEU A 52 4.29 -2.22 5.64
N GLU A 53 4.78 -2.16 4.42
CA GLU A 53 6.18 -2.31 4.07
C GLU A 53 6.81 -0.94 3.86
N LEU A 54 7.82 -0.61 4.66
CA LEU A 54 8.67 0.56 4.45
C LEU A 54 9.86 0.13 3.61
N VAL A 55 10.09 0.76 2.46
CA VAL A 55 11.11 0.37 1.48
C VAL A 55 12.03 1.54 1.17
N ALA A 56 13.34 1.27 1.13
CA ALA A 56 14.34 2.23 0.70
C ALA A 56 15.47 1.54 -0.08
N PRO A 57 16.29 2.30 -0.85
CA PRO A 57 17.50 1.75 -1.46
C PRO A 57 18.50 1.32 -0.37
N THR A 58 19.34 0.33 -0.68
CA THR A 58 20.50 0.01 0.16
C THR A 58 21.55 1.13 0.05
N GLU A 59 22.44 1.24 1.04
CA GLU A 59 23.43 2.33 1.13
C GLU A 59 24.26 2.54 -0.16
N ASP A 60 24.56 1.46 -0.88
CA ASP A 60 25.38 1.49 -2.10
C ASP A 60 24.56 1.65 -3.39
N THR A 61 23.22 1.83 -3.30
CA THR A 61 22.34 1.88 -4.46
C THR A 61 21.81 3.30 -4.68
N ASP A 62 22.03 3.84 -5.89
CA ASP A 62 21.32 5.05 -6.32
C ASP A 62 19.80 4.73 -6.35
N PRO A 63 18.94 5.55 -5.72
CA PRO A 63 17.50 5.34 -5.75
C PRO A 63 16.93 5.12 -7.15
N ALA A 64 17.49 5.77 -8.18
CA ALA A 64 17.07 5.62 -9.57
C ALA A 64 17.41 4.24 -10.18
N ASP A 65 18.34 3.50 -9.57
CA ASP A 65 18.77 2.17 -9.99
C ASP A 65 18.14 1.06 -9.10
N ALA A 66 17.24 1.41 -8.20
CA ALA A 66 16.56 0.46 -7.32
C ALA A 66 15.74 -0.57 -8.12
N GLY A 67 15.74 -1.83 -7.66
CA GLY A 67 15.01 -2.91 -8.34
C GLY A 67 13.49 -2.83 -8.21
N PHE A 68 12.98 -2.07 -7.21
CA PHE A 68 11.54 -1.81 -7.01
C PHE A 68 11.31 -0.32 -6.89
N TRP A 69 10.30 0.19 -7.59
CA TRP A 69 9.81 1.58 -7.54
C TRP A 69 10.90 2.67 -7.60
N PRO A 70 11.86 2.61 -8.53
CA PRO A 70 13.00 3.54 -8.54
C PRO A 70 12.56 5.01 -8.56
N ALA A 71 11.55 5.35 -9.36
CA ALA A 71 11.02 6.72 -9.40
C ALA A 71 10.43 7.18 -8.05
N HIS A 72 9.71 6.28 -7.35
CA HIS A 72 9.14 6.59 -6.04
C HIS A 72 10.21 6.80 -4.97
N LEU A 73 11.24 5.95 -4.97
CA LEU A 73 12.35 6.06 -4.02
C LEU A 73 13.18 7.31 -4.27
N ALA A 74 13.47 7.64 -5.53
CA ALA A 74 14.21 8.85 -5.90
C ALA A 74 13.44 10.15 -5.59
N ALA A 75 12.11 10.13 -5.73
CA ALA A 75 11.24 11.28 -5.44
C ALA A 75 10.78 11.34 -3.97
N ASP A 76 11.15 10.36 -3.14
CA ASP A 76 10.64 10.23 -1.76
C ASP A 76 9.09 10.28 -1.69
N ALA A 77 8.44 9.61 -2.65
CA ALA A 77 7.04 9.82 -2.99
C ALA A 77 6.05 9.14 -2.02
N GLY A 78 6.52 8.31 -1.10
CA GLY A 78 5.69 7.60 -0.14
C GLY A 78 4.98 6.37 -0.72
N PRO A 79 3.64 6.33 -0.82
CA PRO A 79 2.90 5.18 -1.33
C PRO A 79 3.41 4.77 -2.71
N ALA A 80 3.85 3.53 -2.87
CA ALA A 80 4.52 3.07 -4.08
C ALA A 80 3.78 1.91 -4.77
N GLY A 81 3.35 0.90 -4.01
CA GLY A 81 2.66 -0.26 -4.57
C GLY A 81 1.70 -0.90 -3.58
N TRP A 82 0.83 -1.76 -4.06
CA TRP A 82 -0.09 -2.53 -3.24
C TRP A 82 -0.19 -3.96 -3.77
N CYS A 83 -0.37 -4.90 -2.86
CA CYS A 83 -0.27 -6.32 -3.13
C CYS A 83 -1.52 -7.08 -2.71
N LEU A 84 -1.94 -8.06 -3.50
CA LEU A 84 -2.99 -8.99 -3.15
C LEU A 84 -2.42 -10.37 -2.86
N ASP A 85 -2.91 -10.98 -1.77
CA ASP A 85 -2.72 -12.42 -1.50
C ASP A 85 -3.60 -13.23 -2.45
N VAL A 86 -2.99 -14.18 -3.14
CA VAL A 86 -3.68 -15.10 -4.04
C VAL A 86 -3.22 -16.54 -3.78
N PRO A 87 -4.12 -17.53 -3.87
CA PRO A 87 -3.74 -18.93 -3.60
C PRO A 87 -2.79 -19.52 -4.66
N ASP A 88 -2.76 -18.96 -5.87
CA ASP A 88 -1.94 -19.43 -6.99
C ASP A 88 -1.67 -18.28 -7.96
N VAL A 89 -0.43 -17.80 -7.98
CA VAL A 89 0.01 -16.68 -8.84
C VAL A 89 -0.10 -17.03 -10.31
N ALA A 90 0.21 -18.27 -10.72
CA ALA A 90 0.15 -18.67 -12.12
C ALA A 90 -1.30 -18.69 -12.65
N ALA A 91 -2.24 -19.21 -11.84
CA ALA A 91 -3.66 -19.18 -12.18
C ALA A 91 -4.20 -17.73 -12.23
N ALA A 92 -3.76 -16.87 -11.32
CA ALA A 92 -4.14 -15.47 -11.29
C ALA A 92 -3.57 -14.69 -12.48
N ALA A 93 -2.30 -14.93 -12.85
CA ALA A 93 -1.65 -14.37 -14.04
C ALA A 93 -2.39 -14.78 -15.33
N LYS A 94 -2.71 -16.09 -15.46
CA LYS A 94 -3.53 -16.56 -16.60
C LYS A 94 -4.88 -15.84 -16.66
N SER A 95 -5.56 -15.68 -15.51
CA SER A 95 -6.83 -14.96 -15.45
C SER A 95 -6.69 -13.49 -15.86
N ALA A 96 -5.57 -12.83 -15.57
CA ALA A 96 -5.28 -11.48 -16.01
C ALA A 96 -5.14 -11.41 -17.54
N ILE A 97 -4.36 -12.32 -18.12
CA ILE A 97 -4.17 -12.43 -19.58
C ILE A 97 -5.51 -12.68 -20.30
N ASP A 98 -6.32 -13.61 -19.79
CA ASP A 98 -7.65 -13.91 -20.35
C ASP A 98 -8.59 -12.69 -20.36
N ARG A 99 -8.31 -11.68 -19.52
CA ARG A 99 -9.04 -10.40 -19.44
C ARG A 99 -8.32 -9.23 -20.14
N GLY A 100 -7.27 -9.53 -20.91
CA GLY A 100 -6.54 -8.54 -21.68
C GLY A 100 -5.63 -7.63 -20.83
N VAL A 101 -5.20 -8.09 -19.65
CA VAL A 101 -4.22 -7.39 -18.82
C VAL A 101 -2.86 -8.02 -19.06
N ARG A 102 -1.85 -7.19 -19.36
CA ARG A 102 -0.45 -7.65 -19.38
C ARG A 102 -0.04 -8.12 -18.00
N VAL A 103 0.88 -9.07 -17.97
CA VAL A 103 1.50 -9.54 -16.73
C VAL A 103 2.99 -9.71 -16.94
N ASP A 104 3.74 -9.43 -15.89
CA ASP A 104 5.14 -9.80 -15.76
C ASP A 104 5.27 -10.81 -14.62
N GLY A 105 5.67 -12.01 -14.97
CA GLY A 105 5.70 -13.17 -14.06
C GLY A 105 4.86 -14.34 -14.55
N PRO A 106 4.71 -15.41 -13.74
CA PRO A 106 5.16 -15.56 -12.33
C PRO A 106 6.68 -15.57 -12.15
N HIS A 107 7.14 -14.89 -11.09
CA HIS A 107 8.52 -14.89 -10.65
C HIS A 107 8.63 -15.57 -9.29
N GLU A 108 9.66 -16.42 -9.13
CA GLU A 108 10.06 -16.89 -7.81
C GLU A 108 10.91 -15.81 -7.12
N ALA A 109 10.56 -15.46 -5.91
CA ALA A 109 11.29 -14.47 -5.12
C ALA A 109 11.64 -15.02 -3.74
N SER A 110 12.69 -14.48 -3.17
CA SER A 110 13.10 -14.85 -1.80
C SER A 110 13.91 -13.74 -1.14
N ARG A 111 13.96 -13.78 0.17
CA ARG A 111 14.89 -13.01 0.99
C ARG A 111 15.34 -13.81 2.19
N VAL A 112 16.39 -13.34 2.84
CA VAL A 112 16.86 -13.91 4.10
C VAL A 112 16.69 -12.85 5.18
N ARG A 113 15.98 -13.20 6.24
CA ARG A 113 15.79 -12.34 7.41
C ARG A 113 17.10 -12.19 8.21
N PRO A 114 17.23 -11.16 9.08
CA PRO A 114 18.40 -11.01 9.92
C PRO A 114 18.71 -12.21 10.82
N ASP A 115 17.68 -12.99 11.19
CA ASP A 115 17.82 -14.22 11.99
C ASP A 115 18.25 -15.46 11.18
N GLY A 116 18.47 -15.29 9.85
CA GLY A 116 18.84 -16.36 8.93
C GLY A 116 17.66 -17.14 8.32
N THR A 117 16.42 -16.83 8.70
CA THR A 117 15.24 -17.47 8.13
C THR A 117 15.08 -17.11 6.66
N ARG A 118 15.04 -18.14 5.80
CA ARG A 118 14.74 -17.95 4.37
C ARG A 118 13.24 -17.88 4.14
N VAL A 119 12.82 -16.83 3.45
CA VAL A 119 11.43 -16.58 3.07
C VAL A 119 11.33 -16.69 1.55
N GLU A 120 10.33 -17.41 1.04
CA GLU A 120 10.13 -17.66 -0.39
C GLU A 120 8.66 -17.46 -0.76
N TRP A 121 8.43 -16.85 -1.93
CA TRP A 121 7.10 -16.61 -2.48
C TRP A 121 7.14 -16.57 -4.01
N ASP A 122 5.97 -16.75 -4.62
CA ASP A 122 5.74 -16.43 -6.02
C ASP A 122 5.10 -15.05 -6.13
N MET A 123 5.43 -14.28 -7.17
CA MET A 123 4.86 -12.97 -7.41
C MET A 123 4.62 -12.72 -8.91
N CYS A 124 3.70 -11.80 -9.20
CA CYS A 124 3.39 -11.38 -10.56
C CYS A 124 2.94 -9.92 -10.55
N PHE A 125 3.47 -9.12 -11.44
CA PHE A 125 3.02 -7.75 -11.66
C PHE A 125 1.94 -7.71 -12.73
N GLU A 126 0.92 -6.88 -12.53
CA GLU A 126 -0.19 -6.68 -13.45
C GLU A 126 -0.09 -5.30 -14.10
N GLY A 127 -0.43 -5.21 -15.37
CA GLY A 127 -0.35 -3.99 -16.15
C GLY A 127 0.96 -3.82 -16.91
N PRO A 128 1.11 -2.74 -17.69
CA PRO A 128 2.40 -2.35 -18.27
C PRO A 128 3.34 -1.85 -17.16
N ASP A 129 4.63 -1.84 -17.44
CA ASP A 129 5.65 -1.37 -16.51
C ASP A 129 5.31 0.03 -15.97
N GLY A 130 5.30 0.17 -14.64
CA GLY A 130 4.98 1.42 -13.95
C GLY A 130 3.49 1.77 -13.87
N ASP A 131 2.57 0.84 -14.21
CA ASP A 131 1.13 1.05 -13.97
C ASP A 131 0.74 0.53 -12.59
N GLU A 132 1.00 1.33 -11.58
CA GLU A 132 0.73 0.98 -10.18
C GLU A 132 -0.76 1.11 -9.78
N ARG A 133 -1.67 1.39 -10.74
CA ARG A 133 -3.12 1.32 -10.49
C ARG A 133 -3.56 -0.11 -10.19
N LEU A 134 -2.89 -1.10 -10.80
CA LEU A 134 -3.13 -2.51 -10.54
C LEU A 134 -2.22 -3.01 -9.41
N PRO A 135 -2.72 -3.92 -8.56
CA PRO A 135 -1.88 -4.56 -7.56
C PRO A 135 -0.90 -5.53 -8.20
N PHE A 136 0.23 -5.76 -7.56
CA PHE A 136 0.94 -7.00 -7.81
C PHE A 136 0.36 -8.14 -6.94
N LEU A 137 0.65 -9.36 -7.32
CA LEU A 137 0.09 -10.56 -6.71
C LEU A 137 1.20 -11.36 -6.02
N ILE A 138 0.87 -11.98 -4.89
CA ILE A 138 1.81 -12.81 -4.13
C ILE A 138 1.13 -14.10 -3.66
N ALA A 139 1.91 -15.18 -3.60
CA ALA A 139 1.55 -16.42 -2.93
C ALA A 139 2.75 -16.94 -2.15
N ASP A 140 2.58 -17.21 -0.86
CA ASP A 140 3.64 -17.73 0.00
C ASP A 140 4.00 -19.17 -0.37
N ARG A 141 5.31 -19.45 -0.51
CA ARG A 141 5.89 -20.80 -0.65
C ARG A 141 6.37 -21.34 0.70
N THR A 142 6.85 -20.46 1.55
CA THR A 142 7.14 -20.73 2.96
C THR A 142 5.99 -20.27 3.86
N PRO A 143 5.90 -20.75 5.11
CA PRO A 143 4.86 -20.26 6.02
C PRO A 143 4.81 -18.73 6.09
N ARG A 144 3.61 -18.14 6.01
CA ARG A 144 3.43 -16.68 6.06
C ARG A 144 4.12 -16.04 7.27
N SER A 145 4.13 -16.73 8.41
CA SER A 145 4.81 -16.25 9.62
C SER A 145 6.33 -16.06 9.45
N TYR A 146 6.93 -16.60 8.38
CA TYR A 146 8.33 -16.31 8.05
C TYR A 146 8.47 -14.94 7.39
N ARG A 147 7.45 -14.49 6.67
CA ARG A 147 7.45 -13.20 5.98
C ARG A 147 7.02 -12.06 6.87
N THR A 148 5.95 -12.24 7.62
CA THR A 148 5.40 -11.26 8.55
C THR A 148 4.58 -11.93 9.65
N THR A 149 4.54 -11.31 10.82
CA THR A 149 3.60 -11.61 11.91
C THR A 149 3.01 -10.32 12.42
N PRO A 150 1.79 -10.32 12.98
CA PRO A 150 1.28 -9.16 13.68
C PRO A 150 2.28 -8.69 14.75
N ASP A 151 2.56 -7.39 14.78
CA ASP A 151 3.44 -6.83 15.79
C ASP A 151 2.76 -6.91 17.17
N SER A 152 3.48 -7.39 18.18
CA SER A 152 2.95 -7.57 19.55
C SER A 152 2.48 -6.26 20.19
N GLY A 153 3.06 -5.11 19.80
CA GLY A 153 2.66 -3.79 20.26
C GLY A 153 1.38 -3.29 19.59
N LEU A 154 0.90 -3.97 18.52
CA LEU A 154 -0.31 -3.62 17.79
C LEU A 154 -1.46 -4.62 18.00
N VAL A 155 -1.21 -5.80 18.52
CA VAL A 155 -2.27 -6.83 18.74
C VAL A 155 -3.42 -6.32 19.61
N ASP A 156 -3.11 -5.56 20.67
CA ASP A 156 -4.09 -4.96 21.58
C ASP A 156 -4.37 -3.47 21.26
N SER A 157 -3.95 -2.99 20.08
CA SER A 157 -4.23 -1.64 19.63
C SER A 157 -5.59 -1.57 18.91
N PRO A 158 -6.14 -0.37 18.68
CA PRO A 158 -7.36 -0.22 17.89
C PRO A 158 -7.20 -0.53 16.40
N LEU A 159 -5.98 -0.83 15.90
CA LEU A 159 -5.76 -1.23 14.52
C LEU A 159 -6.35 -2.62 14.25
N VAL A 160 -6.96 -2.77 13.07
CA VAL A 160 -7.58 -4.04 12.64
C VAL A 160 -7.13 -4.50 11.24
N GLY A 161 -6.26 -3.74 10.58
CA GLY A 161 -5.77 -4.09 9.24
C GLY A 161 -5.70 -2.89 8.30
N LEU A 162 -5.94 -3.09 7.01
CA LEU A 162 -6.00 -2.03 6.00
C LEU A 162 -7.46 -1.65 5.70
N ALA A 163 -7.78 -0.35 5.75
CA ALA A 163 -9.10 0.18 5.44
C ALA A 163 -9.20 0.68 3.99
N ALA A 164 -8.15 1.33 3.47
CA ALA A 164 -8.18 1.84 2.11
C ALA A 164 -6.80 1.97 1.47
N VAL A 165 -6.77 1.69 0.17
CA VAL A 165 -5.74 2.10 -0.80
C VAL A 165 -6.37 3.16 -1.68
N VAL A 166 -5.85 4.38 -1.65
CA VAL A 166 -6.30 5.49 -2.52
C VAL A 166 -5.34 5.58 -3.70
N LEU A 167 -5.89 5.47 -4.91
CA LEU A 167 -5.13 5.56 -6.16
C LEU A 167 -5.32 6.96 -6.75
N ALA A 168 -4.24 7.69 -7.00
CA ALA A 168 -4.24 8.89 -7.82
C ALA A 168 -4.36 8.50 -9.29
N VAL A 169 -5.33 9.07 -9.99
CA VAL A 169 -5.62 8.74 -11.38
C VAL A 169 -5.88 10.00 -12.21
N ASP A 170 -5.59 9.93 -13.50
CA ASP A 170 -5.93 10.99 -14.45
C ASP A 170 -7.42 11.02 -14.76
N ASP A 171 -8.05 9.84 -14.87
CA ASP A 171 -9.46 9.68 -15.16
C ASP A 171 -10.05 8.49 -14.39
N ILE A 172 -11.02 8.78 -13.52
CA ILE A 172 -11.68 7.75 -12.69
C ILE A 172 -12.41 6.72 -13.56
N GLY A 173 -13.03 7.13 -14.65
CA GLY A 173 -13.79 6.22 -15.53
C GLY A 173 -12.89 5.15 -16.13
N THR A 174 -11.79 5.55 -16.73
CA THR A 174 -10.79 4.64 -17.34
C THR A 174 -10.21 3.69 -16.30
N SER A 175 -9.84 4.20 -15.12
CA SER A 175 -9.24 3.40 -14.05
C SER A 175 -10.26 2.44 -13.41
N ALA A 176 -11.52 2.88 -13.25
CA ALA A 176 -12.60 2.03 -12.78
C ALA A 176 -12.90 0.87 -13.74
N ASP A 177 -12.91 1.15 -15.07
CA ASP A 177 -13.10 0.11 -16.10
C ASP A 177 -11.98 -0.93 -16.07
N LEU A 178 -10.73 -0.51 -15.86
CA LEU A 178 -9.57 -1.39 -15.71
C LEU A 178 -9.72 -2.30 -14.49
N LEU A 179 -10.01 -1.71 -13.33
CA LEU A 179 -10.18 -2.43 -12.06
C LEU A 179 -11.39 -3.37 -12.07
N THR A 180 -12.52 -2.92 -12.67
CA THR A 180 -13.71 -3.76 -12.84
C THR A 180 -13.43 -4.95 -13.75
N ARG A 181 -12.79 -4.72 -14.90
CA ARG A 181 -12.44 -5.78 -15.84
C ARG A 181 -11.50 -6.81 -15.20
N ARG A 182 -10.50 -6.35 -14.45
CA ARG A 182 -9.48 -7.24 -13.88
C ARG A 182 -9.93 -7.89 -12.57
N HIS A 183 -10.38 -7.09 -11.61
CA HIS A 183 -10.67 -7.53 -10.24
C HIS A 183 -12.16 -7.57 -9.90
N ARG A 184 -13.04 -7.26 -10.87
CA ARG A 184 -14.49 -7.22 -10.67
C ARG A 184 -14.92 -6.26 -9.57
N LEU A 185 -14.18 -5.16 -9.41
CA LEU A 185 -14.59 -4.14 -8.46
C LEU A 185 -15.93 -3.52 -8.88
N PRO A 186 -16.79 -3.20 -7.92
CA PRO A 186 -18.04 -2.48 -8.20
C PRO A 186 -17.75 -1.09 -8.78
N THR A 187 -18.73 -0.54 -9.51
CA THR A 187 -18.65 0.83 -10.00
C THR A 187 -18.40 1.80 -8.84
N PRO A 188 -17.37 2.65 -8.93
CA PRO A 188 -17.08 3.62 -7.87
C PRO A 188 -18.20 4.63 -7.72
N VAL A 189 -18.46 5.04 -6.47
CA VAL A 189 -19.44 6.05 -6.11
C VAL A 189 -18.75 7.25 -5.45
N ASP A 190 -19.37 8.43 -5.56
CA ASP A 190 -18.83 9.64 -4.95
C ASP A 190 -18.65 9.44 -3.44
N ALA A 191 -17.59 10.03 -2.89
CA ALA A 191 -17.21 9.85 -1.50
C ALA A 191 -16.69 11.15 -0.89
N ALA A 192 -16.88 11.31 0.41
CA ALA A 192 -16.19 12.32 1.20
C ALA A 192 -14.74 11.87 1.46
N GLY A 193 -13.83 12.82 1.55
CA GLY A 193 -12.43 12.56 1.85
C GLY A 193 -11.56 13.81 1.65
N PRO A 194 -10.26 13.66 1.79
CA PRO A 194 -9.33 14.78 1.72
C PRO A 194 -8.94 15.17 0.28
N PHE A 195 -9.55 14.53 -0.72
CA PHE A 195 -9.32 14.79 -2.15
C PHE A 195 -10.58 15.36 -2.79
N ASP A 196 -10.45 16.40 -3.62
CA ASP A 196 -11.58 17.12 -4.22
C ASP A 196 -12.51 16.22 -5.03
N ARG A 197 -11.93 15.24 -5.74
CA ARG A 197 -12.66 14.27 -6.57
C ARG A 197 -12.29 12.86 -6.12
N LEU A 198 -13.02 12.37 -5.11
CA LEU A 198 -12.82 11.04 -4.54
C LEU A 198 -14.02 10.15 -4.84
N ARG A 199 -13.75 8.91 -5.26
CA ARG A 199 -14.74 7.84 -5.36
C ARG A 199 -14.25 6.58 -4.68
N VAL A 200 -15.15 5.88 -4.01
CA VAL A 200 -14.86 4.58 -3.38
C VAL A 200 -15.54 3.45 -4.13
N CYS A 201 -14.89 2.30 -4.23
CA CYS A 201 -15.49 1.06 -4.74
C CYS A 201 -16.23 0.38 -3.57
N PRO A 202 -17.59 0.35 -3.55
CA PRO A 202 -18.36 -0.17 -2.42
C PRO A 202 -17.98 -1.63 -2.07
N GLY A 203 -17.79 -1.93 -0.78
CA GLY A 203 -17.39 -3.26 -0.33
C GLY A 203 -15.96 -3.67 -0.70
N SER A 204 -15.11 -2.70 -1.09
CA SER A 204 -13.71 -2.89 -1.43
C SER A 204 -12.84 -1.85 -0.72
N PRO A 205 -11.59 -2.16 -0.39
CA PRO A 205 -10.65 -1.19 0.19
C PRO A 205 -10.07 -0.22 -0.84
N VAL A 206 -10.59 -0.14 -2.06
CA VAL A 206 -10.04 0.71 -3.13
C VAL A 206 -10.83 2.00 -3.28
N ALA A 207 -10.12 3.12 -3.30
CA ALA A 207 -10.65 4.43 -3.64
C ALA A 207 -9.84 5.06 -4.79
N LEU A 208 -10.48 5.90 -5.58
CA LEU A 208 -9.89 6.61 -6.72
C LEU A 208 -9.97 8.11 -6.47
N ALA A 209 -8.84 8.79 -6.53
CA ALA A 209 -8.72 10.25 -6.42
C ALA A 209 -8.26 10.79 -7.77
N GLU A 210 -9.14 11.54 -8.46
CA GLU A 210 -8.83 12.11 -9.77
C GLU A 210 -8.07 13.42 -9.62
N ALA A 211 -6.93 13.52 -10.30
CA ALA A 211 -6.13 14.73 -10.30
C ALA A 211 -6.81 15.84 -11.14
N GLY A 212 -6.83 17.06 -10.60
CA GLY A 212 -7.19 18.25 -11.36
C GLY A 212 -6.08 18.68 -12.34
N ASP A 213 -6.22 19.88 -12.92
CA ASP A 213 -5.23 20.47 -13.84
C ASP A 213 -3.93 20.89 -13.11
N GLY A 214 -3.91 20.86 -11.79
CA GLY A 214 -2.74 21.20 -10.95
C GLY A 214 -2.90 20.69 -9.52
N GLY A 215 -1.92 21.02 -8.67
CA GLY A 215 -1.90 20.65 -7.26
C GLY A 215 -1.21 19.31 -6.97
N PRO A 216 -1.18 18.89 -5.69
CA PRO A 216 -0.30 17.81 -5.23
C PRO A 216 -0.52 16.45 -5.92
N LEU A 217 -1.78 16.10 -6.26
CA LEU A 217 -2.04 14.85 -6.99
C LEU A 217 -1.51 14.88 -8.42
N ARG A 218 -1.63 16.03 -9.11
CA ARG A 218 -1.09 16.21 -10.46
C ARG A 218 0.44 16.14 -10.44
N GLU A 219 1.08 16.86 -9.54
CA GLU A 219 2.52 16.85 -9.35
C GLU A 219 3.03 15.43 -9.06
N ARG A 220 2.30 14.66 -8.24
CA ARG A 220 2.62 13.27 -7.96
C ARG A 220 2.53 12.40 -9.22
N ILE A 221 1.44 12.49 -10.00
CA ILE A 221 1.28 11.71 -11.22
C ILE A 221 2.39 12.04 -12.24
N GLU A 222 2.76 13.31 -12.36
CA GLU A 222 3.86 13.74 -13.23
C GLU A 222 5.23 13.19 -12.76
N ALA A 223 5.42 13.04 -11.46
CA ALA A 223 6.68 12.55 -10.89
C ALA A 223 6.82 11.03 -10.97
N VAL A 224 5.76 10.27 -10.65
CA VAL A 224 5.84 8.82 -10.44
C VAL A 224 4.72 8.01 -11.12
N GLY A 225 3.84 8.63 -11.90
CA GLY A 225 2.74 7.98 -12.58
C GLY A 225 1.47 7.81 -11.73
N GLU A 226 0.43 7.24 -12.36
CA GLU A 226 -0.82 6.87 -11.69
C GLU A 226 -0.58 5.69 -10.74
N GLY A 227 -1.23 5.68 -9.59
CA GLY A 227 -1.09 4.60 -8.59
C GLY A 227 -1.38 5.04 -7.17
N PRO A 228 -0.97 4.29 -6.16
CA PRO A 228 -1.25 4.61 -4.77
C PRO A 228 -0.72 6.00 -4.37
N CYS A 229 -1.58 6.84 -3.80
CA CYS A 229 -1.21 8.14 -3.26
C CYS A 229 -1.43 8.24 -1.75
N ALA A 230 -2.27 7.37 -1.19
CA ALA A 230 -2.49 7.29 0.24
C ALA A 230 -2.93 5.89 0.68
N TYR A 231 -2.57 5.55 1.92
CA TYR A 231 -3.05 4.36 2.62
C TYR A 231 -3.73 4.77 3.91
N LEU A 232 -4.86 4.11 4.22
CA LEU A 232 -5.53 4.25 5.50
C LEU A 232 -5.55 2.89 6.19
N LEU A 233 -4.94 2.82 7.37
CA LEU A 233 -5.02 1.67 8.26
C LEU A 233 -6.40 1.65 8.91
N GLY A 234 -6.99 0.47 9.06
CA GLY A 234 -8.31 0.30 9.66
C GLY A 234 -8.26 0.36 11.16
N VAL A 235 -9.20 1.07 11.76
CA VAL A 235 -9.41 1.08 13.22
C VAL A 235 -10.86 0.73 13.55
N ASP A 236 -11.08 0.04 14.67
CA ASP A 236 -12.40 -0.29 15.20
C ASP A 236 -12.89 0.74 16.24
N ASP A 237 -11.97 1.46 16.89
CA ASP A 237 -12.24 2.58 17.78
C ASP A 237 -11.36 3.78 17.43
N PHE A 238 -11.97 4.77 16.79
CA PHE A 238 -11.25 5.98 16.37
C PHE A 238 -10.82 6.86 17.57
N ALA A 239 -11.56 6.84 18.67
CA ALA A 239 -11.18 7.61 19.85
C ALA A 239 -9.94 6.99 20.52
N ALA A 240 -9.92 5.67 20.67
CA ALA A 240 -8.76 4.94 21.16
C ALA A 240 -7.55 5.09 20.20
N ALA A 241 -7.79 5.15 18.88
CA ALA A 241 -6.71 5.41 17.91
C ALA A 241 -6.06 6.77 18.12
N ARG A 242 -6.84 7.81 18.41
CA ARG A 242 -6.32 9.16 18.70
C ARG A 242 -5.54 9.25 20.02
N GLU A 243 -5.85 8.39 20.98
CA GLU A 243 -5.08 8.29 22.23
C GLU A 243 -3.76 7.51 22.05
N ARG A 244 -3.77 6.55 21.14
CA ARG A 244 -2.63 5.62 20.92
C ARG A 244 -1.60 6.13 19.93
N PHE A 245 -2.05 6.83 18.87
CA PHE A 245 -1.21 7.26 17.74
C PHE A 245 -1.16 8.78 17.64
N SER A 246 -0.05 9.31 17.12
CA SER A 246 0.05 10.74 16.77
C SER A 246 -0.75 10.99 15.50
N LEU A 247 -1.96 11.55 15.64
CA LEU A 247 -2.90 11.83 14.56
C LEU A 247 -3.26 13.31 14.49
N GLY A 248 -3.30 13.84 13.27
CA GLY A 248 -3.76 15.18 12.98
C GLY A 248 -5.28 15.34 13.12
N ASP A 249 -5.82 16.44 12.57
CA ASP A 249 -7.25 16.71 12.60
C ASP A 249 -8.05 15.64 11.82
N PRO A 250 -9.20 15.22 12.36
CA PRO A 250 -10.05 14.25 11.70
C PRO A 250 -10.78 14.83 10.49
N PHE A 251 -11.01 14.00 9.49
CA PHE A 251 -11.83 14.28 8.32
C PHE A 251 -12.84 13.15 8.08
N ALA A 252 -13.94 13.48 7.36
CA ALA A 252 -14.91 12.50 6.91
C ALA A 252 -14.33 11.68 5.76
N PHE A 253 -14.57 10.36 5.74
CA PHE A 253 -14.14 9.46 4.67
C PHE A 253 -15.24 8.48 4.29
N GLY A 254 -15.29 8.07 3.02
CA GLY A 254 -16.22 7.06 2.54
C GLY A 254 -17.46 7.64 1.86
N ARG A 255 -18.36 6.75 1.41
CA ARG A 255 -19.48 7.07 0.51
C ARG A 255 -20.35 8.23 1.00
N ASP A 256 -20.73 8.21 2.26
CA ASP A 256 -21.63 9.20 2.86
C ASP A 256 -20.90 10.09 3.88
N GLY A 257 -19.56 10.00 3.92
CA GLY A 257 -18.76 10.65 4.98
C GLY A 257 -19.00 10.05 6.37
N ASP A 258 -19.42 8.82 6.40
CA ASP A 258 -19.89 8.07 7.57
C ASP A 258 -18.75 7.58 8.48
N ARG A 259 -17.53 7.57 7.95
CA ARG A 259 -16.32 7.13 8.66
C ARG A 259 -15.43 8.33 8.99
N ARG A 260 -14.85 8.32 10.18
CA ARG A 260 -13.81 9.27 10.56
C ARG A 260 -12.47 8.72 10.12
N ALA A 261 -11.62 9.60 9.64
CA ALA A 261 -10.24 9.29 9.31
C ALA A 261 -9.32 10.43 9.78
N ALA A 262 -8.03 10.16 9.91
CA ALA A 262 -7.02 11.16 10.20
C ALA A 262 -5.67 10.71 9.63
N TRP A 263 -4.87 11.68 9.20
CA TRP A 263 -3.48 11.41 8.82
C TRP A 263 -2.61 11.25 10.07
N PHE A 264 -1.55 10.46 9.99
CA PHE A 264 -0.49 10.51 10.98
C PHE A 264 0.13 11.91 10.98
N ASP A 265 0.31 12.47 12.18
CA ASP A 265 0.81 13.84 12.39
C ASP A 265 2.34 13.88 12.27
N HIS A 266 2.80 13.74 11.05
CA HIS A 266 4.20 13.91 10.66
C HIS A 266 4.27 14.29 9.18
N GLU A 267 5.15 15.22 8.81
CA GLU A 267 5.24 15.76 7.44
C GLU A 267 5.47 14.67 6.37
N ARG A 268 6.20 13.63 6.69
CA ARG A 268 6.48 12.50 5.78
C ARG A 268 5.25 11.64 5.52
N PHE A 269 4.34 11.51 6.47
CA PHE A 269 3.13 10.71 6.37
C PHE A 269 1.88 11.55 6.09
N GLY A 270 1.91 12.85 6.38
CA GLY A 270 0.77 13.72 6.18
C GLY A 270 0.23 13.71 4.75
N GLY A 271 -1.07 13.45 4.61
CA GLY A 271 -1.74 13.29 3.31
C GLY A 271 -1.46 11.96 2.59
N ARG A 272 -0.63 11.07 3.14
CA ARG A 272 -0.16 9.84 2.47
C ARG A 272 -0.38 8.55 3.29
N LEU A 273 -0.30 8.64 4.61
CA LEU A 273 -0.57 7.53 5.51
C LEU A 273 -1.40 8.01 6.70
N GLY A 274 -2.43 7.25 7.05
CA GLY A 274 -3.33 7.61 8.14
C GLY A 274 -4.14 6.43 8.63
N VAL A 275 -5.18 6.71 9.39
CA VAL A 275 -6.15 5.73 9.87
C VAL A 275 -7.56 6.10 9.40
N ALA A 276 -8.42 5.10 9.26
CA ALA A 276 -9.86 5.31 9.05
C ALA A 276 -10.66 4.26 9.82
N GLU A 277 -11.84 4.64 10.30
CA GLU A 277 -12.80 3.67 10.83
C GLU A 277 -13.10 2.61 9.77
N ARG A 278 -13.17 1.35 10.19
CA ARG A 278 -13.53 0.25 9.31
C ARG A 278 -14.99 0.43 8.88
N GLY A 279 -15.24 0.34 7.58
CA GLY A 279 -16.60 0.28 7.05
C GLY A 279 -17.19 -1.12 7.21
N ASP A 280 -18.51 -1.20 7.26
CA ASP A 280 -19.27 -2.45 7.27
C ASP A 280 -19.11 -3.25 5.95
#